data_80bf8167288be03f687b916b24b6bd18
#
_entry.id   80bf8167288be03f687b916b24b6bd18
#
_cell.length_a   1.000
_cell.length_b   1.000
_cell.length_c   1.000
_cell.angle_alpha   90.00
_cell.angle_beta   90.00
_cell.angle_gamma   90.00
#
_symmetry.space_group_name_H-M   'P 1'
#
loop_
_entity.id
_entity.type
_entity.pdbx_description
1 polymer ?
#
loop_
_entity_poly.entity_id
_entity_poly.type
_entity_poly.pdbx_seq_one_letter_code
_entity_poly.pdbx_strand_id
1 'polypeptide(L)'
;MEFLVTHQTVEHFDGDYAVAFIVEGLAHQNSDLQQLLEINQFDAKVGETLILNRVDGYKTKRVLAAGIGESPVTDKSYLKILKAIYSALVSTKAKNVVFPGIEIENRDESWIQLTTARVLQNAIYQIDKVNSDDSTEKNTLEAVSIYSENSDSSNVLKGVAIANGMALTRSLGDLPSNICTPSHLA
;
A
#
# COMPACT_ATOMS: atom_id res chain seq x y z
N MET A 1 1.87 -3.15 11.93
CA MET A 1 2.31 -3.55 10.56
C MET A 1 3.79 -3.32 10.47
N GLU A 2 4.53 -4.30 9.97
CA GLU A 2 5.98 -4.24 9.75
C GLU A 2 6.26 -3.79 8.32
N PHE A 3 7.29 -2.97 8.12
CA PHE A 3 7.75 -2.54 6.80
C PHE A 3 9.17 -3.00 6.57
N LEU A 4 9.39 -3.65 5.43
CA LEU A 4 10.66 -4.25 5.05
C LEU A 4 11.10 -3.73 3.68
N VAL A 5 12.41 -3.63 3.49
CA VAL A 5 13.01 -3.43 2.16
C VAL A 5 13.49 -4.78 1.67
N THR A 6 13.23 -5.12 0.41
CA THR A 6 13.61 -6.40 -0.18
C THR A 6 14.27 -6.21 -1.54
N HIS A 7 15.26 -7.06 -1.85
CA HIS A 7 15.87 -7.17 -3.19
C HIS A 7 15.17 -8.22 -4.07
N GLN A 8 14.22 -8.98 -3.50
CA GLN A 8 13.46 -9.93 -4.28
C GLN A 8 12.47 -9.19 -5.15
N THR A 9 12.47 -9.50 -6.45
CA THR A 9 11.45 -9.01 -7.37
C THR A 9 10.08 -9.57 -6.99
N VAL A 10 9.03 -8.88 -7.37
CA VAL A 10 7.65 -9.24 -6.99
C VAL A 10 7.25 -10.63 -7.46
N GLU A 11 7.83 -11.10 -8.57
CA GLU A 11 7.56 -12.43 -9.13
C GLU A 11 8.14 -13.56 -8.24
N HIS A 12 9.26 -13.30 -7.57
CA HIS A 12 9.97 -14.30 -6.76
C HIS A 12 9.61 -14.22 -5.26
N PHE A 13 8.85 -13.22 -4.86
CA PHE A 13 8.45 -13.04 -3.46
C PHE A 13 7.50 -14.18 -3.02
N ASP A 14 7.81 -14.78 -1.88
CA ASP A 14 6.96 -15.83 -1.27
C ASP A 14 6.07 -15.19 -0.21
N GLY A 15 4.83 -14.94 -0.55
CA GLY A 15 3.86 -14.27 0.31
C GLY A 15 2.43 -14.39 -0.19
N ASP A 16 1.52 -13.64 0.42
CA ASP A 16 0.11 -13.69 0.06
C ASP A 16 -0.19 -12.91 -1.21
N TYR A 17 0.40 -11.70 -1.34
CA TYR A 17 0.13 -10.78 -2.44
C TYR A 17 1.38 -10.16 -3.03
N ALA A 18 1.42 -10.05 -4.36
CA ALA A 18 2.31 -9.16 -5.08
C ALA A 18 1.48 -8.04 -5.73
N VAL A 19 1.94 -6.80 -5.62
CA VAL A 19 1.38 -5.69 -6.38
C VAL A 19 2.01 -5.67 -7.77
N ALA A 20 1.18 -5.47 -8.81
CA ALA A 20 1.65 -5.20 -10.16
C ALA A 20 1.11 -3.83 -10.60
N PHE A 21 1.98 -2.88 -10.91
CA PHE A 21 1.59 -1.59 -11.46
C PHE A 21 1.36 -1.71 -12.96
N ILE A 22 0.15 -1.34 -13.40
CA ILE A 22 -0.26 -1.47 -14.81
C ILE A 22 -0.43 -0.07 -15.40
N VAL A 23 0.31 0.19 -16.48
CA VAL A 23 0.24 1.46 -17.22
C VAL A 23 -0.92 1.40 -18.22
N GLU A 24 -1.72 2.45 -18.27
CA GLU A 24 -2.83 2.57 -19.21
C GLU A 24 -2.32 2.53 -20.66
N GLY A 25 -2.97 1.69 -21.48
CA GLY A 25 -2.63 1.55 -22.90
C GLY A 25 -1.33 0.84 -23.23
N LEU A 26 -0.57 0.32 -22.23
CA LEU A 26 0.64 -0.46 -22.44
C LEU A 26 0.42 -1.93 -22.07
N ALA A 27 0.91 -2.84 -22.93
CA ALA A 27 0.90 -4.26 -22.66
C ALA A 27 1.90 -4.60 -21.54
N HIS A 28 1.49 -5.46 -20.60
CA HIS A 28 2.37 -5.96 -19.56
C HIS A 28 3.32 -7.02 -20.11
N GLN A 29 4.57 -7.08 -19.60
CA GLN A 29 5.59 -8.03 -20.08
C GLN A 29 5.22 -9.50 -19.78
N ASN A 30 4.54 -9.76 -18.66
CA ASN A 30 4.02 -11.09 -18.35
C ASN A 30 2.73 -11.33 -19.15
N SER A 31 2.78 -12.31 -20.07
CA SER A 31 1.68 -12.60 -21.00
C SER A 31 0.45 -13.16 -20.32
N ASP A 32 0.59 -13.94 -19.25
CA ASP A 32 -0.55 -14.48 -18.49
C ASP A 32 -1.28 -13.36 -17.76
N LEU A 33 -0.52 -12.49 -17.09
CA LEU A 33 -1.08 -11.30 -16.44
C LEU A 33 -1.81 -10.41 -17.46
N GLN A 34 -1.20 -10.16 -18.63
CA GLN A 34 -1.81 -9.36 -19.69
C GLN A 34 -3.15 -9.96 -20.16
N GLN A 35 -3.18 -11.27 -20.41
CA GLN A 35 -4.40 -11.96 -20.81
C GLN A 35 -5.51 -11.86 -19.73
N LEU A 36 -5.14 -12.02 -18.46
CA LEU A 36 -6.08 -11.91 -17.36
C LEU A 36 -6.64 -10.48 -17.21
N LEU A 37 -5.83 -9.45 -17.44
CA LEU A 37 -6.26 -8.06 -17.44
C LEU A 37 -7.28 -7.80 -18.57
N GLU A 38 -7.03 -8.30 -19.76
CA GLU A 38 -7.93 -8.16 -20.93
C GLU A 38 -9.27 -8.88 -20.70
N ILE A 39 -9.25 -10.11 -20.21
CA ILE A 39 -10.48 -10.88 -19.92
C ILE A 39 -11.35 -10.14 -18.89
N ASN A 40 -10.72 -9.49 -17.89
CA ASN A 40 -11.43 -8.75 -16.86
C ASN A 40 -11.72 -7.29 -17.25
N GLN A 41 -11.40 -6.87 -18.48
CA GLN A 41 -11.64 -5.50 -18.98
C GLN A 41 -11.04 -4.43 -18.06
N PHE A 42 -9.78 -4.68 -17.62
CA PHE A 42 -9.07 -3.77 -16.74
C PHE A 42 -8.45 -2.62 -17.53
N ASP A 43 -8.95 -1.40 -17.31
CA ASP A 43 -8.54 -0.20 -18.06
C ASP A 43 -7.22 0.41 -17.58
N ALA A 44 -6.71 -0.02 -16.42
CA ALA A 44 -5.52 0.53 -15.76
C ALA A 44 -5.60 2.01 -15.37
N LYS A 45 -6.82 2.56 -15.19
CA LYS A 45 -7.02 3.93 -14.72
C LYS A 45 -6.43 4.13 -13.32
N VAL A 46 -6.03 5.36 -13.01
CA VAL A 46 -5.40 5.71 -11.72
C VAL A 46 -6.26 5.27 -10.54
N GLY A 47 -5.74 4.31 -9.76
CA GLY A 47 -6.39 3.77 -8.57
C GLY A 47 -7.44 2.69 -8.86
N GLU A 48 -7.57 2.21 -10.08
CA GLU A 48 -8.30 1.00 -10.38
C GLU A 48 -7.52 -0.21 -9.83
N THR A 49 -8.20 -1.19 -9.24
CA THR A 49 -7.57 -2.37 -8.66
C THR A 49 -8.31 -3.63 -9.04
N LEU A 50 -7.55 -4.69 -9.34
CA LEU A 50 -8.07 -6.02 -9.68
C LEU A 50 -7.24 -7.08 -8.97
N ILE A 51 -7.90 -8.02 -8.29
CA ILE A 51 -7.23 -9.14 -7.64
C ILE A 51 -7.32 -10.37 -8.53
N LEU A 52 -6.17 -10.90 -8.86
CA LEU A 52 -6.00 -12.08 -9.69
C LEU A 52 -5.43 -13.24 -8.85
N ASN A 53 -5.96 -14.44 -9.06
CA ASN A 53 -5.49 -15.64 -8.39
C ASN A 53 -4.62 -16.46 -9.34
N ARG A 54 -3.44 -16.90 -8.86
CA ARG A 54 -2.55 -17.82 -9.59
C ARG A 54 -2.15 -17.28 -10.96
N VAL A 55 -1.41 -16.21 -10.97
CA VAL A 55 -0.80 -15.65 -12.18
C VAL A 55 0.51 -16.38 -12.45
N ASP A 56 0.68 -16.94 -13.64
CA ASP A 56 1.91 -17.63 -14.01
C ASP A 56 3.11 -16.67 -13.98
N GLY A 57 4.22 -17.16 -13.45
CA GLY A 57 5.43 -16.35 -13.23
C GLY A 57 5.51 -15.67 -11.86
N TYR A 58 4.43 -15.69 -11.06
CA TYR A 58 4.42 -15.19 -9.69
C TYR A 58 4.38 -16.33 -8.67
N LYS A 59 5.24 -16.26 -7.65
CA LYS A 59 5.22 -17.22 -6.53
C LYS A 59 4.12 -16.95 -5.51
N THR A 60 3.66 -15.69 -5.43
CA THR A 60 2.56 -15.31 -4.56
C THR A 60 1.25 -15.99 -4.96
N LYS A 61 0.39 -16.19 -3.98
CA LYS A 61 -0.95 -16.79 -4.20
C LYS A 61 -1.83 -15.91 -5.07
N ARG A 62 -1.64 -14.59 -4.96
CA ARG A 62 -2.46 -13.59 -5.64
C ARG A 62 -1.62 -12.41 -6.12
N VAL A 63 -2.03 -11.83 -7.23
CA VAL A 63 -1.50 -10.57 -7.75
C VAL A 63 -2.58 -9.52 -7.66
N LEU A 64 -2.24 -8.38 -7.05
CA LEU A 64 -3.07 -7.19 -7.04
C LEU A 64 -2.61 -6.27 -8.17
N ALA A 65 -3.28 -6.29 -9.30
CA ALA A 65 -3.08 -5.33 -10.37
C ALA A 65 -3.61 -3.97 -9.92
N ALA A 66 -2.79 -2.94 -10.04
CA ALA A 66 -3.12 -1.57 -9.70
C ALA A 66 -2.87 -0.66 -10.91
N GLY A 67 -3.90 -0.05 -11.43
CA GLY A 67 -3.81 0.92 -12.52
C GLY A 67 -3.11 2.19 -12.05
N ILE A 68 -2.07 2.57 -12.79
CA ILE A 68 -1.30 3.79 -12.51
C ILE A 68 -1.64 4.93 -13.47
N GLY A 69 -2.48 4.66 -14.50
CA GLY A 69 -2.75 5.60 -15.57
C GLY A 69 -1.54 5.78 -16.48
N GLU A 70 -1.33 7.00 -16.96
CA GLU A 70 -0.17 7.35 -17.78
C GLU A 70 1.12 7.40 -16.94
N SER A 71 2.27 7.15 -17.58
CA SER A 71 3.61 7.30 -16.99
C SER A 71 4.29 8.54 -17.59
N PRO A 72 5.03 9.34 -16.80
CA PRO A 72 5.35 9.17 -15.38
C PRO A 72 4.19 9.50 -14.43
N VAL A 73 4.16 8.82 -13.28
CA VAL A 73 3.12 8.98 -12.26
C VAL A 73 3.36 10.27 -11.46
N THR A 74 2.31 11.04 -11.21
CA THR A 74 2.38 12.24 -10.35
C THR A 74 2.24 11.88 -8.86
N ASP A 75 2.73 12.75 -7.96
CA ASP A 75 2.55 12.61 -6.50
C ASP A 75 1.09 12.33 -6.12
N LYS A 76 0.16 13.10 -6.69
CA LYS A 76 -1.28 12.97 -6.39
C LYS A 76 -1.84 11.62 -6.83
N SER A 77 -1.45 11.16 -8.03
CA SER A 77 -1.85 9.86 -8.56
C SER A 77 -1.30 8.74 -7.68
N TYR A 78 -0.03 8.83 -7.29
CA TYR A 78 0.59 7.82 -6.43
C TYR A 78 -0.10 7.68 -5.07
N LEU A 79 -0.44 8.79 -4.42
CA LEU A 79 -1.20 8.77 -3.17
C LEU A 79 -2.59 8.13 -3.33
N LYS A 80 -3.26 8.35 -4.47
CA LYS A 80 -4.55 7.72 -4.78
C LYS A 80 -4.38 6.22 -5.00
N ILE A 81 -3.35 5.80 -5.72
CA ILE A 81 -3.03 4.40 -5.98
C ILE A 81 -2.76 3.65 -4.67
N LEU A 82 -1.91 4.19 -3.79
CA LEU A 82 -1.60 3.57 -2.51
C LEU A 82 -2.84 3.37 -1.63
N LYS A 83 -3.74 4.34 -1.60
CA LYS A 83 -5.01 4.23 -0.86
C LYS A 83 -5.93 3.16 -1.44
N ALA A 84 -6.02 3.07 -2.77
CA ALA A 84 -6.81 2.05 -3.45
C ALA A 84 -6.27 0.64 -3.19
N ILE A 85 -4.94 0.46 -3.29
CA ILE A 85 -4.26 -0.80 -2.96
C ILE A 85 -4.54 -1.20 -1.50
N TYR A 86 -4.38 -0.27 -0.55
CA TYR A 86 -4.66 -0.55 0.86
C TYR A 86 -6.10 -1.01 1.08
N SER A 87 -7.07 -0.30 0.51
CA SER A 87 -8.49 -0.64 0.60
C SER A 87 -8.77 -2.05 0.05
N ALA A 88 -8.19 -2.39 -1.11
CA ALA A 88 -8.32 -3.72 -1.71
C ALA A 88 -7.69 -4.81 -0.84
N LEU A 89 -6.50 -4.58 -0.25
CA LEU A 89 -5.82 -5.55 0.60
C LEU A 89 -6.58 -5.83 1.91
N VAL A 90 -7.11 -4.79 2.56
CA VAL A 90 -7.88 -4.94 3.81
C VAL A 90 -9.11 -5.81 3.60
N SER A 91 -9.85 -5.62 2.49
CA SER A 91 -11.05 -6.41 2.16
C SER A 91 -10.77 -7.91 1.95
N THR A 92 -9.51 -8.28 1.71
CA THR A 92 -9.11 -9.67 1.39
C THR A 92 -8.45 -10.43 2.52
N LYS A 93 -8.26 -9.82 3.67
CA LYS A 93 -7.53 -10.40 4.82
C LYS A 93 -6.08 -10.80 4.47
N ALA A 94 -5.44 -10.02 3.58
CA ALA A 94 -4.03 -10.17 3.25
C ALA A 94 -3.15 -10.00 4.50
N LYS A 95 -2.10 -10.82 4.62
CA LYS A 95 -1.11 -10.69 5.71
C LYS A 95 0.19 -10.07 5.22
N ASN A 96 0.66 -10.53 4.07
CA ASN A 96 1.94 -10.12 3.52
C ASN A 96 1.77 -9.64 2.08
N VAL A 97 2.37 -8.51 1.76
CA VAL A 97 2.35 -7.93 0.42
C VAL A 97 3.72 -7.41 0.02
N VAL A 98 4.07 -7.55 -1.25
CA VAL A 98 5.26 -6.93 -1.84
C VAL A 98 4.87 -5.90 -2.88
N PHE A 99 5.55 -4.76 -2.84
CA PHE A 99 5.43 -3.67 -3.80
C PHE A 99 6.62 -3.66 -4.75
N PRO A 100 6.41 -3.53 -6.07
CA PRO A 100 7.49 -3.33 -7.04
C PRO A 100 8.04 -1.91 -6.95
N GLY A 101 9.19 -1.67 -7.61
CA GLY A 101 9.64 -0.32 -7.93
C GLY A 101 8.66 0.40 -8.85
N ILE A 102 8.63 1.70 -8.76
CA ILE A 102 7.82 2.58 -9.59
C ILE A 102 8.57 3.88 -9.88
N GLU A 103 8.42 4.43 -11.08
CA GLU A 103 8.90 5.76 -11.41
C GLU A 103 7.83 6.81 -11.13
N ILE A 104 8.22 7.86 -10.38
CA ILE A 104 7.36 9.00 -10.08
C ILE A 104 8.06 10.27 -10.52
N GLU A 105 7.30 11.15 -11.16
CA GLU A 105 7.81 12.39 -11.71
C GLU A 105 8.54 13.23 -10.65
N ASN A 106 9.82 13.56 -10.92
CA ASN A 106 10.68 14.35 -10.03
C ASN A 106 10.84 13.79 -8.60
N ARG A 107 10.71 12.48 -8.41
CA ARG A 107 10.88 11.79 -7.11
C ARG A 107 11.91 10.68 -7.21
N ASP A 108 12.71 10.57 -6.16
CA ASP A 108 13.67 9.49 -5.98
C ASP A 108 13.07 8.30 -5.20
N GLU A 109 13.81 7.22 -5.18
CA GLU A 109 13.43 6.02 -4.45
C GLU A 109 13.21 6.28 -2.95
N SER A 110 14.01 7.17 -2.35
CA SER A 110 13.90 7.56 -0.94
C SER A 110 12.52 8.14 -0.62
N TRP A 111 12.01 9.01 -1.49
CA TRP A 111 10.68 9.60 -1.36
C TRP A 111 9.59 8.54 -1.53
N ILE A 112 9.77 7.61 -2.47
CA ILE A 112 8.81 6.52 -2.75
C ILE A 112 8.68 5.62 -1.52
N GLN A 113 9.80 5.15 -0.97
CA GLN A 113 9.85 4.32 0.23
C GLN A 113 9.18 5.00 1.44
N LEU A 114 9.58 6.25 1.72
CA LEU A 114 9.01 7.04 2.81
C LEU A 114 7.50 7.24 2.64
N THR A 115 7.08 7.61 1.44
CA THR A 115 5.67 7.92 1.14
C THR A 115 4.81 6.66 1.21
N THR A 116 5.28 5.53 0.67
CA THR A 116 4.58 4.25 0.73
C THR A 116 4.35 3.84 2.19
N ALA A 117 5.42 3.80 2.99
CA ALA A 117 5.34 3.43 4.41
C ALA A 117 4.42 4.39 5.19
N ARG A 118 4.58 5.70 4.98
CA ARG A 118 3.75 6.71 5.65
C ARG A 118 2.27 6.57 5.32
N VAL A 119 1.92 6.39 4.03
CA VAL A 119 0.51 6.35 3.59
C VAL A 119 -0.15 5.07 4.08
N LEU A 120 0.51 3.92 3.93
CA LEU A 120 -0.05 2.65 4.36
C LEU A 120 -0.16 2.55 5.89
N GLN A 121 0.86 2.99 6.64
CA GLN A 121 0.83 3.03 8.11
C GLN A 121 -0.26 3.98 8.63
N ASN A 122 -0.42 5.15 7.99
CA ASN A 122 -1.44 6.11 8.37
C ASN A 122 -2.87 5.64 8.06
N ALA A 123 -3.05 4.75 7.07
CA ALA A 123 -4.34 4.19 6.72
C ALA A 123 -4.87 3.18 7.76
N ILE A 124 -4.00 2.65 8.64
CA ILE A 124 -4.38 1.75 9.73
C ILE A 124 -5.10 2.51 10.85
N TYR A 125 -4.86 3.82 10.97
CA TYR A 125 -5.46 4.60 12.04
C TYR A 125 -6.99 4.54 11.97
N GLN A 126 -7.58 3.98 13.01
CA GLN A 126 -9.02 3.94 13.23
C GLN A 126 -9.33 4.65 14.54
N ILE A 127 -10.49 5.27 14.63
CA ILE A 127 -10.97 5.91 15.86
C ILE A 127 -11.52 4.80 16.77
N ASP A 128 -10.62 4.09 17.45
CA ASP A 128 -10.96 2.90 18.26
C ASP A 128 -11.92 3.19 19.44
N LYS A 129 -12.15 4.47 19.78
CA LYS A 129 -12.82 4.85 21.03
C LYS A 129 -14.23 5.40 20.85
N VAL A 130 -14.70 5.64 19.65
CA VAL A 130 -16.00 6.27 19.38
C VAL A 130 -17.04 5.30 18.85
N ASN A 131 -16.62 4.23 18.18
CA ASN A 131 -17.54 3.24 17.64
C ASN A 131 -17.48 1.95 18.46
N SER A 132 -18.50 1.72 19.25
CA SER A 132 -18.74 0.45 19.95
C SER A 132 -19.22 -0.68 19.03
N ASP A 133 -19.33 -0.44 17.74
CA ASP A 133 -19.71 -1.46 16.76
C ASP A 133 -18.50 -2.28 16.33
N ASP A 134 -18.52 -3.55 16.67
CA ASP A 134 -17.54 -4.60 16.29
C ASP A 134 -17.44 -4.88 14.78
N SER A 135 -18.09 -4.07 13.94
CA SER A 135 -18.24 -4.27 12.50
C SER A 135 -17.10 -3.67 11.64
N THR A 136 -16.14 -2.97 12.23
CA THR A 136 -14.96 -2.49 11.47
C THR A 136 -14.06 -3.67 11.13
N GLU A 137 -13.89 -3.95 9.84
CA GLU A 137 -12.92 -4.94 9.34
C GLU A 137 -11.55 -4.64 9.92
N LYS A 138 -11.08 -5.52 10.80
CA LYS A 138 -9.75 -5.38 11.42
C LYS A 138 -8.70 -5.51 10.33
N ASN A 139 -7.76 -4.56 10.29
CA ASN A 139 -6.60 -4.66 9.43
C ASN A 139 -5.85 -5.96 9.72
N THR A 140 -5.76 -6.84 8.73
CA THR A 140 -5.04 -8.11 8.83
C THR A 140 -3.62 -8.05 8.27
N LEU A 141 -3.25 -6.94 7.64
CA LEU A 141 -1.94 -6.78 7.00
C LEU A 141 -0.85 -6.67 8.06
N GLU A 142 0.01 -7.69 8.10
CA GLU A 142 1.09 -7.84 9.09
C GLU A 142 2.40 -7.25 8.56
N ALA A 143 2.74 -7.51 7.27
CA ALA A 143 4.00 -7.07 6.68
C ALA A 143 3.84 -6.50 5.27
N VAL A 144 4.58 -5.43 5.00
CA VAL A 144 4.71 -4.79 3.68
C VAL A 144 6.17 -4.78 3.29
N SER A 145 6.50 -5.46 2.19
CA SER A 145 7.83 -5.45 1.59
C SER A 145 7.86 -4.49 0.42
N ILE A 146 8.86 -3.63 0.35
CA ILE A 146 9.06 -2.68 -0.75
C ILE A 146 10.33 -3.09 -1.49
N TYR A 147 10.22 -3.34 -2.79
CA TYR A 147 11.38 -3.63 -3.62
C TYR A 147 12.29 -2.41 -3.70
N SER A 148 13.58 -2.65 -3.54
CA SER A 148 14.63 -1.64 -3.67
C SER A 148 15.94 -2.30 -4.04
N GLU A 149 16.73 -1.62 -4.85
CA GLU A 149 18.11 -2.04 -5.15
C GLU A 149 19.06 -1.73 -3.99
N ASN A 150 18.65 -0.83 -3.08
CA ASN A 150 19.41 -0.44 -1.88
C ASN A 150 18.81 -1.06 -0.63
N SER A 151 19.67 -1.61 0.24
CA SER A 151 19.25 -2.22 1.51
C SER A 151 18.87 -1.21 2.60
N ASP A 152 18.91 0.09 2.31
CA ASP A 152 18.66 1.12 3.33
C ASP A 152 17.17 1.24 3.65
N SER A 153 16.79 0.79 4.84
CA SER A 153 15.44 0.90 5.38
C SER A 153 15.16 2.23 6.10
N SER A 154 16.13 3.15 6.15
CA SER A 154 16.00 4.39 6.94
C SER A 154 14.80 5.24 6.51
N ASN A 155 14.51 5.30 5.21
CA ASN A 155 13.40 6.08 4.66
C ASN A 155 12.05 5.45 4.99
N VAL A 156 11.97 4.14 4.98
CA VAL A 156 10.79 3.38 5.41
C VAL A 156 10.50 3.66 6.88
N LEU A 157 11.51 3.59 7.75
CA LEU A 157 11.38 3.88 9.18
C LEU A 157 10.96 5.33 9.45
N LYS A 158 11.49 6.30 8.70
CA LYS A 158 11.05 7.70 8.74
C LYS A 158 9.57 7.83 8.39
N GLY A 159 9.12 7.15 7.32
CA GLY A 159 7.72 7.14 6.91
C GLY A 159 6.79 6.62 8.00
N VAL A 160 7.16 5.51 8.64
CA VAL A 160 6.43 4.92 9.78
C VAL A 160 6.39 5.89 10.97
N ALA A 161 7.52 6.49 11.33
CA ALA A 161 7.60 7.45 12.43
C ALA A 161 6.69 8.67 12.22
N ILE A 162 6.69 9.22 10.99
CA ILE A 162 5.79 10.33 10.62
C ILE A 162 4.31 9.89 10.75
N ALA A 163 3.94 8.72 10.26
CA ALA A 163 2.58 8.21 10.35
C ALA A 163 2.13 8.01 11.80
N ASN A 164 3.01 7.49 12.65
CA ASN A 164 2.73 7.30 14.08
C ASN A 164 2.53 8.66 14.78
N GLY A 165 3.33 9.69 14.46
CA GLY A 165 3.13 11.04 14.95
C GLY A 165 1.78 11.65 14.50
N MET A 166 1.41 11.43 13.22
CA MET A 166 0.10 11.83 12.71
C MET A 166 -1.04 11.11 13.42
N ALA A 167 -0.93 9.81 13.70
CA ALA A 167 -1.90 9.03 14.43
C ALA A 167 -2.07 9.54 15.87
N LEU A 168 -0.96 9.85 16.55
CA LEU A 168 -1.00 10.45 17.89
C LEU A 168 -1.74 11.80 17.88
N THR A 169 -1.41 12.67 16.94
CA THR A 169 -2.09 13.98 16.81
C THR A 169 -3.59 13.83 16.59
N ARG A 170 -3.99 12.89 15.73
CA ARG A 170 -5.41 12.61 15.50
C ARG A 170 -6.09 12.05 16.74
N SER A 171 -5.45 11.09 17.42
CA SER A 171 -6.03 10.50 18.62
C SER A 171 -6.32 11.54 19.72
N LEU A 172 -5.45 12.54 19.85
CA LEU A 172 -5.68 13.65 20.78
C LEU A 172 -6.83 14.56 20.33
N GLY A 173 -6.94 14.83 19.02
CA GLY A 173 -8.02 15.63 18.45
C GLY A 173 -9.38 14.94 18.46
N ASP A 174 -9.40 13.61 18.36
CA ASP A 174 -10.62 12.80 18.33
C ASP A 174 -11.16 12.49 19.75
N LEU A 175 -10.35 12.71 20.80
CA LEU A 175 -10.78 12.51 22.18
C LEU A 175 -11.77 13.59 22.62
N PRO A 176 -12.89 13.21 23.24
CA PRO A 176 -13.83 14.18 23.80
C PRO A 176 -13.18 14.99 24.94
N SER A 177 -13.66 16.21 25.16
CA SER A 177 -13.09 17.20 26.10
C SER A 177 -13.02 16.73 27.56
N ASN A 178 -13.86 15.78 27.95
CA ASN A 178 -13.83 15.17 29.28
C ASN A 178 -12.69 14.15 29.47
N ILE A 179 -12.06 13.68 28.37
CA ILE A 179 -10.90 12.78 28.39
C ILE A 179 -9.63 13.57 28.08
N CYS A 180 -9.64 14.37 27.00
CA CYS A 180 -8.51 15.20 26.60
C CYS A 180 -8.43 16.46 27.47
N THR A 181 -8.03 16.29 28.72
CA THR A 181 -7.82 17.38 29.69
C THR A 181 -6.34 17.78 29.72
N PRO A 182 -5.99 18.99 30.25
CA PRO A 182 -4.59 19.38 30.47
C PRO A 182 -3.79 18.34 31.24
N SER A 183 -4.40 17.66 32.21
CA SER A 183 -3.76 16.59 32.98
C SER A 183 -3.55 15.31 32.17
N HIS A 184 -4.31 15.09 31.12
CA HIS A 184 -4.12 13.95 30.20
C HIS A 184 -2.96 14.20 29.23
N LEU A 185 -2.65 15.47 28.93
CA LEU A 185 -1.59 15.88 28.01
C LEU A 185 -0.23 16.08 28.71
N ALA A 186 -0.23 16.19 30.03
CA ALA A 186 0.99 16.35 30.86
C ALA A 186 1.64 15.00 31.14
#